data_c5334c1527b0030ad88b98e9729abdd7
#
_entry.id   c5334c1527b0030ad88b98e9729abdd7
#
_cell.length_a   1.000
_cell.length_b   1.000
_cell.length_c   1.000
_cell.angle_alpha   90.00
_cell.angle_beta   90.00
_cell.angle_gamma   90.00
#
_symmetry.space_group_name_H-M   'P 1'
#
loop_
_entity.id
_entity.type
_entity.pdbx_description
1 polymer ?
#
loop_
_entity_poly.entity_id
_entity_poly.type
_entity_poly.pdbx_seq_one_letter_code
_entity_poly.pdbx_strand_id
1 'polypeptide(L)'
;ASVSPYILEQFEKEAGYKFRPEYIIDQGYYNNQYRVPSKEYKDFQAFQRREVAKLAKEMVDITHECGKEAMMFLGDHWIGTEPFMEEFATIGLDAVVGSVGNGSTLRLISDIEGVKYTEGRFLPYFFPDTFHEGGDPTREAKVNWVTARRAILRKPIDRIGYGGYLKLATQFPDFIDYVESVCKEFRELYENIKGTTPYCVKRVAILNCWGKMRAWGNHMVHHAIYYKQNYSYAGIIEALSGAPFDVKFISFDDIRNHPDLLDSFDVVLNVGDAYTAYTG
;
A
#
# COMPACT_ATOMS: atom_id res chain seq x y z
N ALA A 1 -1.45 10.12 12.12
CA ALA A 1 -2.44 11.12 12.47
C ALA A 1 -2.07 11.79 13.79
N SER A 2 -2.12 13.10 13.86
CA SER A 2 -1.78 13.88 15.06
C SER A 2 -3.02 14.61 15.57
N VAL A 3 -3.16 14.64 16.88
CA VAL A 3 -4.14 15.45 17.62
C VAL A 3 -3.41 16.48 18.50
N SER A 4 -2.23 16.90 18.09
CA SER A 4 -1.50 17.96 18.79
C SER A 4 -2.29 19.28 18.75
N PRO A 5 -2.11 20.17 19.75
CA PRO A 5 -2.77 21.46 19.74
C PRO A 5 -2.56 22.25 18.44
N TYR A 6 -1.37 22.19 17.88
CA TYR A 6 -1.07 22.84 16.60
C TYR A 6 -1.96 22.31 15.45
N ILE A 7 -2.05 21.00 15.30
CA ILE A 7 -2.88 20.38 14.23
C ILE A 7 -4.36 20.70 14.43
N LEU A 8 -4.84 20.66 15.66
CA LEU A 8 -6.23 21.01 15.96
C LEU A 8 -6.54 22.47 15.65
N GLU A 9 -5.61 23.38 15.93
CA GLU A 9 -5.75 24.80 15.59
C GLU A 9 -5.76 25.02 14.06
N GLN A 10 -4.89 24.33 13.31
CA GLN A 10 -4.90 24.42 11.85
C GLN A 10 -6.19 23.84 11.26
N PHE A 11 -6.67 22.74 11.79
CA PHE A 11 -7.95 22.18 11.40
C PHE A 11 -9.11 23.15 11.64
N GLU A 12 -9.15 23.76 12.83
CA GLU A 12 -10.19 24.76 13.15
C GLU A 12 -10.19 25.95 12.17
N LYS A 13 -9.00 26.43 11.81
CA LYS A 13 -8.84 27.50 10.82
C LYS A 13 -9.37 27.13 9.43
N GLU A 14 -9.12 25.90 9.00
CA GLU A 14 -9.54 25.42 7.68
C GLU A 14 -11.02 25.01 7.65
N ALA A 15 -11.45 24.24 8.64
CA ALA A 15 -12.80 23.66 8.68
C ALA A 15 -13.86 24.63 9.20
N GLY A 16 -13.46 25.67 9.92
CA GLY A 16 -14.37 26.64 10.54
C GLY A 16 -15.03 26.15 11.85
N TYR A 17 -14.59 25.00 12.36
CA TYR A 17 -15.08 24.46 13.64
C TYR A 17 -14.01 23.62 14.34
N LYS A 18 -14.17 23.44 15.66
CA LYS A 18 -13.25 22.64 16.47
C LYS A 18 -13.52 21.14 16.32
N PHE A 19 -12.46 20.37 16.08
CA PHE A 19 -12.55 18.93 16.21
C PHE A 19 -12.66 18.54 17.68
N ARG A 20 -13.56 17.63 17.99
CA ARG A 20 -13.81 17.14 19.35
C ARG A 20 -13.59 15.63 19.42
N PRO A 21 -13.02 15.11 20.51
CA PRO A 21 -12.89 13.68 20.72
C PRO A 21 -14.22 12.92 20.64
N GLU A 22 -15.32 13.56 21.01
CA GLU A 22 -16.67 13.01 20.98
C GLU A 22 -17.13 12.62 19.58
N TYR A 23 -16.56 13.23 18.54
CA TYR A 23 -16.85 12.84 17.14
C TYR A 23 -16.39 11.43 16.81
N ILE A 24 -15.46 10.88 17.62
CA ILE A 24 -14.97 9.51 17.48
C ILE A 24 -15.54 8.63 18.60
N ILE A 25 -15.42 9.07 19.85
CA ILE A 25 -15.62 8.22 21.04
C ILE A 25 -17.12 8.13 21.39
N ASP A 26 -17.75 9.25 21.59
CA ASP A 26 -19.10 9.32 22.18
C ASP A 26 -20.20 8.92 21.19
N GLN A 27 -19.90 8.89 19.93
CA GLN A 27 -20.86 8.42 18.91
C GLN A 27 -20.83 6.91 18.70
N GLY A 28 -20.10 6.18 19.51
CA GLY A 28 -20.02 4.73 19.49
C GLY A 28 -19.36 4.16 18.22
N TYR A 29 -18.51 4.92 17.57
CA TYR A 29 -17.74 4.45 16.43
C TYR A 29 -16.60 3.51 16.83
N TYR A 30 -16.20 3.56 18.06
CA TYR A 30 -15.14 2.72 18.59
C TYR A 30 -15.50 1.24 18.47
N ASN A 31 -14.64 0.48 17.88
CA ASN A 31 -14.85 -0.96 17.61
C ASN A 31 -16.11 -1.33 16.83
N ASN A 32 -16.71 -0.41 16.10
CA ASN A 32 -17.93 -0.68 15.35
C ASN A 32 -17.68 -0.57 13.84
N GLN A 33 -17.36 -1.68 13.21
CA GLN A 33 -17.08 -1.78 11.78
C GLN A 33 -18.29 -1.47 10.88
N TYR A 34 -19.50 -1.44 11.44
CA TYR A 34 -20.72 -1.23 10.68
C TYR A 34 -21.23 0.22 10.74
N ARG A 35 -20.58 1.06 11.51
CA ARG A 35 -20.95 2.47 11.59
C ARG A 35 -20.19 3.31 10.58
N VAL A 36 -20.92 4.17 9.89
CA VAL A 36 -20.34 5.18 9.02
C VAL A 36 -19.63 6.23 9.87
N PRO A 37 -18.39 6.60 9.54
CA PRO A 37 -17.72 7.71 10.21
C PRO A 37 -18.52 9.00 10.11
N SER A 38 -18.49 9.81 11.16
CA SER A 38 -19.13 11.12 11.15
C SER A 38 -18.53 12.04 10.08
N LYS A 39 -19.29 13.06 9.67
CA LYS A 39 -18.78 14.09 8.74
C LYS A 39 -17.53 14.75 9.32
N GLU A 40 -17.57 15.12 10.58
CA GLU A 40 -16.45 15.78 11.30
C GLU A 40 -15.20 14.91 11.30
N TYR A 41 -15.36 13.62 11.51
CA TYR A 41 -14.23 12.69 11.43
C TYR A 41 -13.66 12.60 10.00
N LYS A 42 -14.53 12.55 8.99
CA LYS A 42 -14.10 12.52 7.58
C LYS A 42 -13.37 13.80 7.20
N ASP A 43 -13.89 14.95 7.61
CA ASP A 43 -13.25 16.25 7.37
C ASP A 43 -11.85 16.30 8.00
N PHE A 44 -11.72 15.81 9.24
CA PHE A 44 -10.44 15.76 9.94
C PHE A 44 -9.45 14.80 9.27
N GLN A 45 -9.90 13.64 8.81
CA GLN A 45 -9.05 12.72 8.06
C GLN A 45 -8.60 13.33 6.71
N ALA A 46 -9.49 13.99 6.01
CA ALA A 46 -9.16 14.66 4.76
C ALA A 46 -8.15 15.80 4.98
N PHE A 47 -8.34 16.61 6.01
CA PHE A 47 -7.37 17.61 6.42
C PHE A 47 -5.99 16.99 6.71
N GLN A 48 -5.94 15.94 7.52
CA GLN A 48 -4.69 15.26 7.85
C GLN A 48 -3.98 14.68 6.62
N ARG A 49 -4.74 14.12 5.66
CA ARG A 49 -4.16 13.63 4.40
C ARG A 49 -3.47 14.75 3.64
N ARG A 50 -4.14 15.88 3.47
CA ARG A 50 -3.55 17.04 2.77
C ARG A 50 -2.30 17.57 3.46
N GLU A 51 -2.33 17.71 4.78
CA GLU A 51 -1.18 18.20 5.53
C GLU A 51 0.03 17.26 5.46
N VAL A 52 -0.20 15.94 5.53
CA VAL A 52 0.90 14.96 5.40
C VAL A 52 1.42 14.94 3.96
N ALA A 53 0.56 14.96 2.95
CA ALA A 53 0.99 15.01 1.55
C ALA A 53 1.79 16.28 1.24
N LYS A 54 1.36 17.43 1.79
CA LYS A 54 2.09 18.69 1.66
C LYS A 54 3.49 18.59 2.28
N LEU A 55 3.59 18.06 3.49
CA LEU A 55 4.89 17.87 4.14
C LEU A 55 5.79 16.91 3.34
N ALA A 56 5.22 15.81 2.85
CA ALA A 56 5.94 14.87 2.01
C ALA A 56 6.43 15.53 0.71
N LYS A 57 5.59 16.37 0.10
CA LYS A 57 5.97 17.14 -1.08
C LYS A 57 7.13 18.10 -0.81
N GLU A 58 7.10 18.83 0.30
CA GLU A 58 8.20 19.73 0.68
C GLU A 58 9.54 18.96 0.77
N MET A 59 9.54 17.76 1.34
CA MET A 59 10.73 16.90 1.42
C MET A 59 11.20 16.44 0.04
N VAL A 60 10.25 16.08 -0.82
CA VAL A 60 10.55 15.65 -2.20
C VAL A 60 11.13 16.82 -3.00
N ASP A 61 10.53 18.00 -2.91
CA ASP A 61 11.01 19.19 -3.62
C ASP A 61 12.46 19.53 -3.22
N ILE A 62 12.79 19.50 -1.92
CA ILE A 62 14.17 19.71 -1.44
C ILE A 62 15.12 18.63 -2.00
N THR A 63 14.66 17.39 -2.07
CA THR A 63 15.44 16.28 -2.63
C THR A 63 15.75 16.53 -4.11
N HIS A 64 14.76 16.99 -4.88
CA HIS A 64 14.90 17.33 -6.28
C HIS A 64 15.80 18.56 -6.51
N GLU A 65 15.72 19.58 -5.66
CA GLU A 65 16.63 20.74 -5.70
C GLU A 65 18.10 20.32 -5.51
N CYS A 66 18.34 19.26 -4.75
CA CYS A 66 19.66 18.65 -4.62
C CYS A 66 20.07 17.75 -5.79
N GLY A 67 19.26 17.66 -6.85
CA GLY A 67 19.52 16.81 -8.02
C GLY A 67 19.42 15.31 -7.70
N LYS A 68 18.60 14.91 -6.71
CA LYS A 68 18.40 13.53 -6.29
C LYS A 68 16.97 13.07 -6.53
N GLU A 69 16.80 11.77 -6.71
CA GLU A 69 15.48 11.15 -6.76
C GLU A 69 14.95 10.87 -5.34
N ALA A 70 13.65 11.07 -5.15
CA ALA A 70 12.98 10.83 -3.90
C ALA A 70 12.22 9.50 -3.93
N MET A 71 12.49 8.64 -2.95
CA MET A 71 11.80 7.36 -2.79
C MET A 71 11.11 7.29 -1.44
N MET A 72 9.90 6.74 -1.41
CA MET A 72 9.15 6.54 -0.17
C MET A 72 8.82 5.07 0.05
N PHE A 73 9.00 4.62 1.30
CA PHE A 73 8.55 3.32 1.74
C PHE A 73 7.06 3.36 2.10
N LEU A 74 6.26 2.48 1.48
CA LEU A 74 4.80 2.43 1.62
C LEU A 74 4.32 1.21 2.40
N GLY A 75 5.10 0.70 3.32
CA GLY A 75 4.80 -0.54 4.04
C GLY A 75 3.50 -0.50 4.84
N ASP A 76 3.20 0.62 5.47
CA ASP A 76 2.10 0.74 6.42
C ASP A 76 0.95 1.63 5.93
N HIS A 77 0.97 2.05 4.68
CA HIS A 77 -0.09 2.90 4.08
C HIS A 77 -0.42 4.13 4.92
N TRP A 78 0.56 4.95 5.13
CA TRP A 78 0.45 6.12 5.99
C TRP A 78 -0.53 7.14 5.39
N ILE A 79 -1.33 7.71 6.25
CA ILE A 79 -2.29 8.75 5.86
C ILE A 79 -1.59 9.87 5.06
N GLY A 80 -2.19 10.24 3.93
CA GLY A 80 -1.66 11.28 3.03
C GLY A 80 -0.61 10.78 2.04
N THR A 81 -0.19 9.52 2.15
CA THR A 81 0.75 8.87 1.21
C THR A 81 0.18 7.60 0.61
N GLU A 82 -1.12 7.42 0.72
CA GLU A 82 -1.81 6.28 0.12
C GLU A 82 -1.79 6.38 -1.41
N PRO A 83 -1.25 5.38 -2.11
CA PRO A 83 -0.99 5.46 -3.55
C PRO A 83 -2.22 5.66 -4.44
N PHE A 84 -3.40 5.34 -3.91
CA PHE A 84 -4.66 5.41 -4.65
C PHE A 84 -5.54 6.59 -4.23
N MET A 85 -4.95 7.57 -3.54
CA MET A 85 -5.62 8.79 -3.13
C MET A 85 -5.13 9.97 -3.97
N GLU A 86 -5.99 10.96 -4.17
CA GLU A 86 -5.70 12.15 -4.97
C GLU A 86 -4.43 12.88 -4.52
N GLU A 87 -4.20 12.92 -3.21
CA GLU A 87 -3.05 13.59 -2.63
C GLU A 87 -1.72 12.96 -3.04
N PHE A 88 -1.69 11.65 -3.32
CA PHE A 88 -0.45 10.95 -3.66
C PHE A 88 0.23 11.52 -4.90
N ALA A 89 -0.53 11.78 -5.96
CA ALA A 89 0.00 12.34 -7.20
C ALA A 89 0.65 13.72 -7.00
N THR A 90 0.21 14.47 -5.99
CA THR A 90 0.75 15.81 -5.70
C THR A 90 2.13 15.78 -5.05
N ILE A 91 2.53 14.67 -4.44
CA ILE A 91 3.81 14.52 -3.73
C ILE A 91 4.99 14.56 -4.70
N GLY A 92 4.85 13.96 -5.88
CA GLY A 92 5.89 13.97 -6.91
C GLY A 92 7.04 12.99 -6.67
N LEU A 93 6.78 11.85 -6.03
CA LEU A 93 7.78 10.81 -5.79
C LEU A 93 8.32 10.22 -7.10
N ASP A 94 9.61 9.93 -7.14
CA ASP A 94 10.22 9.20 -8.26
C ASP A 94 10.04 7.70 -8.10
N ALA A 95 10.07 7.19 -6.88
CA ALA A 95 9.96 5.77 -6.62
C ALA A 95 9.17 5.47 -5.34
N VAL A 96 8.56 4.30 -5.34
CA VAL A 96 7.93 3.72 -4.16
C VAL A 96 8.51 2.35 -3.87
N VAL A 97 8.66 2.02 -2.60
CA VAL A 97 9.13 0.72 -2.16
C VAL A 97 8.18 0.12 -1.13
N GLY A 98 7.91 -1.16 -1.24
CA GLY A 98 7.11 -1.88 -0.27
C GLY A 98 7.64 -3.28 0.01
N SER A 99 7.16 -3.90 1.07
CA SER A 99 7.50 -5.28 1.40
C SER A 99 6.85 -6.24 0.42
N VAL A 100 7.60 -7.18 -0.14
CA VAL A 100 7.12 -8.17 -1.09
C VAL A 100 7.15 -9.58 -0.48
N GLY A 101 6.50 -9.72 0.66
CA GLY A 101 6.38 -11.01 1.34
C GLY A 101 5.39 -11.99 0.69
N ASN A 102 4.55 -11.51 -0.23
CA ASN A 102 3.54 -12.31 -0.93
C ASN A 102 3.15 -11.68 -2.27
N GLY A 103 2.33 -12.39 -3.04
CA GLY A 103 1.88 -11.93 -4.35
C GLY A 103 0.96 -10.72 -4.30
N SER A 104 0.10 -10.62 -3.30
CA SER A 104 -0.82 -9.49 -3.17
C SER A 104 -0.07 -8.17 -2.91
N THR A 105 0.91 -8.16 -2.03
CA THR A 105 1.73 -6.97 -1.77
C THR A 105 2.51 -6.55 -3.02
N LEU A 106 3.10 -7.51 -3.74
CA LEU A 106 3.80 -7.22 -4.99
C LEU A 106 2.86 -6.61 -6.02
N ARG A 107 1.66 -7.15 -6.17
CA ARG A 107 0.66 -6.62 -7.12
C ARG A 107 0.22 -5.21 -6.76
N LEU A 108 -0.03 -4.94 -5.49
CA LEU A 108 -0.38 -3.60 -5.01
C LEU A 108 0.71 -2.58 -5.36
N ILE A 109 1.98 -2.93 -5.14
CA ILE A 109 3.11 -2.05 -5.45
C ILE A 109 3.25 -1.86 -6.95
N SER A 110 3.18 -2.94 -7.73
CA SER A 110 3.36 -2.89 -9.18
C SER A 110 2.27 -2.09 -9.91
N ASP A 111 1.11 -1.92 -9.31
CA ASP A 111 0.00 -1.16 -9.89
C ASP A 111 0.00 0.33 -9.50
N ILE A 112 0.95 0.79 -8.68
CA ILE A 112 1.07 2.21 -8.34
C ILE A 112 1.46 3.00 -9.58
N GLU A 113 0.63 4.00 -9.90
CA GLU A 113 0.84 4.90 -11.01
C GLU A 113 1.53 6.21 -10.56
N GLY A 114 2.08 6.96 -11.51
CA GLY A 114 2.66 8.28 -11.25
C GLY A 114 4.07 8.28 -10.65
N VAL A 115 4.74 7.12 -10.62
CA VAL A 115 6.15 6.99 -10.20
C VAL A 115 7.01 6.42 -11.33
N LYS A 116 8.30 6.72 -11.32
CA LYS A 116 9.24 6.18 -12.33
C LYS A 116 9.57 4.72 -12.06
N TYR A 117 9.67 4.34 -10.77
CA TYR A 117 10.07 3.01 -10.34
C TYR A 117 9.18 2.48 -9.24
N THR A 118 8.89 1.20 -9.32
CA THR A 118 8.32 0.41 -8.23
C THR A 118 9.36 -0.56 -7.70
N GLU A 119 9.52 -0.64 -6.39
CA GLU A 119 10.56 -1.45 -5.77
C GLU A 119 9.98 -2.38 -4.70
N GLY A 120 10.41 -3.62 -4.72
CA GLY A 120 10.09 -4.63 -3.72
C GLY A 120 11.21 -4.79 -2.71
N ARG A 121 10.93 -4.56 -1.45
CA ARG A 121 11.82 -4.93 -0.37
C ARG A 121 11.59 -6.38 0.01
N PHE A 122 12.62 -7.18 -0.19
CA PHE A 122 12.62 -8.58 0.14
C PHE A 122 12.93 -8.79 1.61
N LEU A 123 12.12 -9.53 2.29
CA LEU A 123 11.97 -9.68 3.72
C LEU A 123 11.34 -8.51 4.47
N PRO A 124 10.47 -8.82 5.42
CA PRO A 124 9.77 -7.82 6.20
C PRO A 124 10.67 -7.11 7.21
N TYR A 125 10.13 -6.07 7.74
CA TYR A 125 10.77 -5.00 8.47
C TYR A 125 11.25 -5.35 9.88
N PHE A 126 10.71 -6.39 10.52
CA PHE A 126 10.98 -6.66 11.94
C PHE A 126 12.19 -7.57 12.12
N PHE A 127 13.33 -6.95 12.37
CA PHE A 127 14.62 -7.61 12.46
C PHE A 127 14.81 -8.50 13.67
N PRO A 128 14.37 -8.11 14.88
CA PRO A 128 14.49 -8.97 16.04
C PRO A 128 13.73 -10.28 15.89
N ASP A 129 12.64 -10.27 15.12
CA ASP A 129 11.78 -11.44 14.94
C ASP A 129 12.35 -12.46 13.96
N THR A 130 13.24 -12.01 13.07
CA THR A 130 13.81 -12.86 12.02
C THR A 130 15.31 -13.08 12.18
N PHE A 131 16.05 -12.00 12.53
CA PHE A 131 17.51 -12.02 12.64
C PHE A 131 17.97 -12.07 14.10
N HIS A 132 17.82 -13.22 14.73
CA HIS A 132 18.27 -13.48 16.08
C HIS A 132 18.95 -14.85 16.17
N GLU A 133 19.64 -15.13 17.25
CA GLU A 133 20.23 -16.43 17.50
C GLU A 133 19.16 -17.54 17.46
N GLY A 134 19.36 -18.54 16.63
CA GLY A 134 18.39 -19.60 16.37
C GLY A 134 17.28 -19.24 15.36
N GLY A 135 17.24 -18.03 14.84
CA GLY A 135 16.35 -17.64 13.74
C GLY A 135 16.79 -18.21 12.40
N ASP A 136 15.84 -18.34 11.46
CA ASP A 136 16.11 -18.85 10.11
C ASP A 136 15.58 -17.88 9.04
N PRO A 137 16.29 -16.76 8.80
CA PRO A 137 15.90 -15.78 7.80
C PRO A 137 15.92 -16.35 6.38
N THR A 138 16.77 -17.34 6.10
CA THR A 138 16.84 -17.99 4.80
C THR A 138 15.56 -18.75 4.47
N ARG A 139 15.02 -19.47 5.43
CA ARG A 139 13.75 -20.19 5.28
C ARG A 139 12.60 -19.25 5.02
N GLU A 140 12.51 -18.17 5.79
CA GLU A 140 11.48 -17.14 5.61
C GLU A 140 11.58 -16.49 4.24
N ALA A 141 12.79 -16.14 3.82
CA ALA A 141 13.06 -15.60 2.49
C ALA A 141 12.60 -16.53 1.36
N LYS A 142 12.86 -17.84 1.49
CA LYS A 142 12.42 -18.84 0.51
C LYS A 142 10.90 -18.90 0.39
N VAL A 143 10.18 -18.86 1.51
CA VAL A 143 8.71 -18.86 1.51
C VAL A 143 8.18 -17.58 0.83
N ASN A 144 8.73 -16.42 1.20
CA ASN A 144 8.32 -15.14 0.64
C ASN A 144 8.57 -15.07 -0.88
N TRP A 145 9.73 -15.54 -1.33
CA TRP A 145 10.05 -15.51 -2.76
C TRP A 145 9.16 -16.43 -3.59
N VAL A 146 8.87 -17.63 -3.12
CA VAL A 146 7.97 -18.57 -3.83
C VAL A 146 6.59 -17.98 -4.04
N THR A 147 6.07 -17.24 -3.06
CA THR A 147 4.76 -16.58 -3.16
C THR A 147 4.81 -15.31 -4.01
N ALA A 148 5.79 -14.47 -3.81
CA ALA A 148 5.92 -13.20 -4.54
C ALA A 148 6.20 -13.41 -6.03
N ARG A 149 7.05 -14.37 -6.38
CA ARG A 149 7.47 -14.65 -7.75
C ARG A 149 6.31 -14.88 -8.71
N ARG A 150 5.23 -15.48 -8.26
CA ARG A 150 4.02 -15.73 -9.08
C ARG A 150 3.43 -14.45 -9.65
N ALA A 151 3.43 -13.38 -8.88
CA ALA A 151 2.84 -12.12 -9.29
C ALA A 151 3.71 -11.35 -10.28
N ILE A 152 5.04 -11.54 -10.26
CA ILE A 152 5.99 -10.90 -11.17
C ILE A 152 5.69 -11.23 -12.63
N LEU A 153 5.30 -12.47 -12.91
CA LEU A 153 4.99 -12.93 -14.26
C LEU A 153 3.80 -12.19 -14.91
N ARG A 154 2.96 -11.58 -14.10
CA ARG A 154 1.80 -10.82 -14.59
C ARG A 154 2.10 -9.34 -14.75
N LYS A 155 2.73 -8.74 -13.76
CA LYS A 155 3.18 -7.36 -13.79
C LYS A 155 4.39 -7.21 -12.88
N PRO A 156 5.58 -7.00 -13.46
CA PRO A 156 6.79 -6.86 -12.67
C PRO A 156 6.79 -5.54 -11.90
N ILE A 157 7.51 -5.56 -10.79
CA ILE A 157 8.08 -4.34 -10.21
C ILE A 157 9.42 -4.08 -10.90
N ASP A 158 9.93 -2.84 -10.83
CA ASP A 158 11.16 -2.47 -11.54
C ASP A 158 12.43 -2.93 -10.82
N ARG A 159 12.38 -3.02 -9.49
CA ARG A 159 13.53 -3.37 -8.65
C ARG A 159 13.12 -4.29 -7.52
N ILE A 160 14.04 -5.17 -7.14
CA ILE A 160 13.93 -5.97 -5.92
C ILE A 160 15.26 -5.99 -5.20
N GLY A 161 15.23 -5.97 -3.88
CA GLY A 161 16.43 -6.03 -3.07
C GLY A 161 16.13 -6.28 -1.59
N TYR A 162 17.19 -6.46 -0.82
CA TYR A 162 17.08 -6.53 0.62
C TYR A 162 16.93 -5.13 1.21
N GLY A 163 15.87 -4.93 1.96
CA GLY A 163 15.64 -3.69 2.70
C GLY A 163 15.68 -3.92 4.20
N GLY A 164 16.83 -3.67 4.81
CA GLY A 164 16.98 -3.86 6.24
C GLY A 164 18.36 -3.46 6.76
N TYR A 165 18.65 -3.81 8.02
CA TYR A 165 19.94 -3.53 8.61
C TYR A 165 20.99 -4.55 8.13
N LEU A 166 21.87 -4.13 7.23
CA LEU A 166 22.93 -4.99 6.68
C LEU A 166 23.77 -5.63 7.78
N LYS A 167 24.07 -4.91 8.86
CA LYS A 167 24.84 -5.45 9.97
C LYS A 167 24.20 -6.69 10.62
N LEU A 168 22.89 -6.78 10.65
CA LEU A 168 22.19 -7.98 11.13
C LEU A 168 22.21 -9.09 10.08
N ALA A 169 21.92 -8.74 8.82
CA ALA A 169 21.88 -9.71 7.73
C ALA A 169 23.24 -10.39 7.49
N THR A 170 24.36 -9.67 7.64
CA THR A 170 25.72 -10.21 7.46
C THR A 170 26.10 -11.28 8.49
N GLN A 171 25.33 -11.44 9.57
CA GLN A 171 25.50 -12.54 10.52
C GLN A 171 24.90 -13.86 10.00
N PHE A 172 24.19 -13.83 8.89
CA PHE A 172 23.53 -14.97 8.26
C PHE A 172 24.01 -15.13 6.81
N PRO A 173 25.18 -15.70 6.56
CA PRO A 173 25.75 -15.83 5.21
C PRO A 173 24.80 -16.52 4.22
N ASP A 174 24.18 -17.62 4.61
CA ASP A 174 23.25 -18.37 3.77
C ASP A 174 22.06 -17.50 3.31
N PHE A 175 21.63 -16.55 4.16
CA PHE A 175 20.61 -15.60 3.79
C PHE A 175 21.10 -14.62 2.73
N ILE A 176 22.32 -14.10 2.87
CA ILE A 176 22.92 -13.19 1.89
C ILE A 176 23.05 -13.89 0.54
N ASP A 177 23.58 -15.10 0.51
CA ASP A 177 23.74 -15.92 -0.70
C ASP A 177 22.39 -16.17 -1.37
N TYR A 178 21.37 -16.44 -0.56
CA TYR A 178 20.02 -16.62 -1.09
C TYR A 178 19.44 -15.34 -1.69
N VAL A 179 19.59 -14.18 -1.03
CA VAL A 179 19.16 -12.88 -1.57
C VAL A 179 19.88 -12.59 -2.89
N GLU A 180 21.18 -12.87 -2.99
CA GLU A 180 21.90 -12.72 -4.24
C GLU A 180 21.33 -13.60 -5.35
N SER A 181 20.99 -14.85 -5.04
CA SER A 181 20.35 -15.75 -6.01
C SER A 181 18.98 -15.25 -6.47
N VAL A 182 18.18 -14.70 -5.55
CA VAL A 182 16.88 -14.09 -5.86
C VAL A 182 17.06 -12.87 -6.75
N CYS A 183 18.03 -12.02 -6.49
CA CYS A 183 18.30 -10.85 -7.32
C CYS A 183 18.73 -11.23 -8.75
N LYS A 184 19.48 -12.31 -8.91
CA LYS A 184 19.85 -12.86 -10.23
C LYS A 184 18.62 -13.41 -10.97
N GLU A 185 17.83 -14.26 -10.31
CA GLU A 185 16.59 -14.82 -10.87
C GLU A 185 15.62 -13.70 -11.25
N PHE A 186 15.43 -12.71 -10.38
CA PHE A 186 14.56 -11.57 -10.67
C PHE A 186 15.02 -10.79 -11.91
N ARG A 187 16.32 -10.55 -12.04
CA ARG A 187 16.88 -9.84 -13.20
C ARG A 187 16.61 -10.60 -14.50
N GLU A 188 16.80 -11.91 -14.50
CA GLU A 188 16.50 -12.74 -15.66
C GLU A 188 15.00 -12.70 -16.02
N LEU A 189 14.13 -12.83 -15.04
CA LEU A 189 12.70 -12.72 -15.25
C LEU A 189 12.32 -11.34 -15.79
N TYR A 190 12.81 -10.28 -15.17
CA TYR A 190 12.52 -8.90 -15.57
C TYR A 190 12.97 -8.63 -17.01
N GLU A 191 14.20 -8.99 -17.38
CA GLU A 191 14.72 -8.80 -18.74
C GLU A 191 13.89 -9.55 -19.79
N ASN A 192 13.34 -10.70 -19.45
CA ASN A 192 12.50 -11.48 -20.33
C ASN A 192 11.07 -10.97 -20.48
N ILE A 193 10.53 -10.31 -19.46
CA ILE A 193 9.11 -9.90 -19.46
C ILE A 193 8.91 -8.38 -19.63
N LYS A 194 9.91 -7.56 -19.34
CA LYS A 194 9.81 -6.11 -19.56
C LYS A 194 9.48 -5.80 -21.01
N GLY A 195 8.52 -4.90 -21.24
CA GLY A 195 8.10 -4.51 -22.57
C GLY A 195 7.22 -5.56 -23.28
N THR A 196 6.86 -6.66 -22.62
CA THR A 196 5.88 -7.61 -23.13
C THR A 196 4.50 -7.33 -22.52
N THR A 197 3.45 -7.64 -23.27
CA THR A 197 2.09 -7.64 -22.74
C THR A 197 1.66 -9.09 -22.57
N PRO A 198 1.46 -9.56 -21.32
CA PRO A 198 1.05 -10.94 -21.11
C PRO A 198 -0.35 -11.18 -21.68
N TYR A 199 -0.53 -12.33 -22.30
CA TYR A 199 -1.86 -12.75 -22.73
C TYR A 199 -2.76 -13.02 -21.53
N CYS A 200 -3.94 -12.41 -21.51
CA CYS A 200 -4.92 -12.53 -20.44
C CYS A 200 -6.19 -13.19 -20.95
N VAL A 201 -6.73 -14.12 -20.18
CA VAL A 201 -8.04 -14.71 -20.49
C VAL A 201 -9.15 -13.69 -20.21
N LYS A 202 -9.03 -12.94 -19.11
CA LYS A 202 -9.96 -11.91 -18.70
C LYS A 202 -9.24 -10.75 -18.03
N ARG A 203 -9.79 -9.55 -18.19
CA ARG A 203 -9.39 -8.36 -17.44
C ARG A 203 -10.32 -8.20 -16.24
N VAL A 204 -9.74 -8.14 -15.06
CA VAL A 204 -10.45 -8.09 -13.78
C VAL A 204 -10.14 -6.78 -13.07
N ALA A 205 -11.18 -6.01 -12.78
CA ALA A 205 -11.06 -4.87 -11.87
C ALA A 205 -11.34 -5.32 -10.44
N ILE A 206 -10.45 -5.00 -9.52
CA ILE A 206 -10.70 -5.10 -8.08
C ILE A 206 -10.99 -3.70 -7.58
N LEU A 207 -12.18 -3.50 -7.07
CA LEU A 207 -12.57 -2.23 -6.49
C LEU A 207 -11.81 -2.02 -5.18
N ASN A 208 -10.86 -1.12 -5.25
CA ASN A 208 -9.97 -0.80 -4.17
C ASN A 208 -10.47 0.42 -3.42
N CYS A 209 -10.96 0.22 -2.22
CA CYS A 209 -11.35 1.29 -1.31
C CYS A 209 -10.22 1.67 -0.34
N TRP A 210 -8.99 1.50 -0.77
CA TRP A 210 -7.79 1.60 0.02
C TRP A 210 -7.75 2.79 0.98
N GLY A 211 -7.90 4.01 0.48
CA GLY A 211 -7.90 5.20 1.32
C GLY A 211 -9.06 5.22 2.31
N LYS A 212 -10.25 4.82 1.87
CA LYS A 212 -11.44 4.77 2.74
C LYS A 212 -11.37 3.64 3.75
N MET A 213 -10.87 2.47 3.36
CA MET A 213 -10.59 1.39 4.31
C MET A 213 -9.54 1.80 5.33
N ARG A 214 -8.52 2.51 4.91
CA ARG A 214 -7.50 3.03 5.81
C ARG A 214 -8.06 4.05 6.78
N ALA A 215 -8.88 5.00 6.32
CA ALA A 215 -9.55 5.96 7.18
C ALA A 215 -10.48 5.26 8.18
N TRP A 216 -11.20 4.23 7.75
CA TRP A 216 -12.04 3.41 8.62
C TRP A 216 -11.21 2.64 9.65
N GLY A 217 -10.15 1.97 9.22
CA GLY A 217 -9.23 1.26 10.10
C GLY A 217 -8.58 2.17 11.13
N ASN A 218 -8.18 3.37 10.74
CA ASN A 218 -7.64 4.38 11.65
C ASN A 218 -8.70 4.86 12.65
N HIS A 219 -9.93 5.04 12.20
CA HIS A 219 -11.04 5.41 13.06
C HIS A 219 -11.31 4.34 14.11
N MET A 220 -11.34 3.10 13.69
CA MET A 220 -11.60 1.97 14.58
C MET A 220 -10.44 1.71 15.55
N VAL A 221 -9.25 2.19 15.25
CA VAL A 221 -8.03 2.03 16.08
C VAL A 221 -7.83 0.58 16.55
N HIS A 222 -8.22 -0.38 15.72
CA HIS A 222 -8.33 -1.74 16.19
C HIS A 222 -7.86 -2.76 15.15
N HIS A 223 -6.71 -3.33 15.38
CA HIS A 223 -6.08 -4.29 14.49
C HIS A 223 -6.99 -5.47 14.12
N ALA A 224 -7.74 -6.01 15.06
CA ALA A 224 -8.59 -7.16 14.81
C ALA A 224 -9.71 -6.85 13.81
N ILE A 225 -10.28 -5.68 13.84
CA ILE A 225 -11.32 -5.24 12.88
C ILE A 225 -10.69 -4.99 11.52
N TYR A 226 -9.54 -4.33 11.49
CA TYR A 226 -8.78 -4.12 10.28
C TYR A 226 -8.46 -5.45 9.58
N TYR A 227 -7.98 -6.45 10.30
CA TYR A 227 -7.74 -7.78 9.76
C TYR A 227 -8.99 -8.43 9.20
N LYS A 228 -10.10 -8.39 9.92
CA LYS A 228 -11.37 -8.97 9.43
C LYS A 228 -11.84 -8.34 8.13
N GLN A 229 -11.71 -7.03 7.99
CA GLN A 229 -12.10 -6.33 6.77
C GLN A 229 -11.17 -6.61 5.59
N ASN A 230 -9.89 -6.79 5.85
CA ASN A 230 -8.91 -7.05 4.82
C ASN A 230 -8.80 -8.53 4.41
N TYR A 231 -9.40 -9.45 5.15
CA TYR A 231 -9.28 -10.88 4.84
C TYR A 231 -9.80 -11.20 3.45
N SER A 232 -10.99 -10.75 3.11
CA SER A 232 -11.56 -10.98 1.79
C SER A 232 -10.75 -10.30 0.70
N TYR A 233 -10.33 -9.07 0.95
CA TYR A 233 -9.53 -8.27 0.04
C TYR A 233 -8.17 -8.92 -0.23
N ALA A 234 -7.37 -9.17 0.79
CA ALA A 234 -6.06 -9.78 0.64
C ALA A 234 -6.15 -11.22 0.07
N GLY A 235 -7.13 -12.00 0.50
CA GLY A 235 -7.36 -13.35 0.01
C GLY A 235 -7.71 -13.42 -1.47
N ILE A 236 -8.53 -12.51 -1.97
CA ILE A 236 -8.87 -12.45 -3.40
C ILE A 236 -7.66 -12.01 -4.22
N ILE A 237 -6.93 -11.00 -3.77
CA ILE A 237 -5.71 -10.56 -4.46
C ILE A 237 -4.70 -11.71 -4.53
N GLU A 238 -4.48 -12.42 -3.44
CA GLU A 238 -3.54 -13.54 -3.40
C GLU A 238 -4.00 -14.70 -4.30
N ALA A 239 -5.30 -15.01 -4.31
CA ALA A 239 -5.86 -16.04 -5.18
C ALA A 239 -5.73 -15.71 -6.67
N LEU A 240 -5.86 -14.43 -7.04
CA LEU A 240 -5.73 -13.97 -8.42
C LEU A 240 -4.27 -13.72 -8.82
N SER A 241 -3.35 -13.58 -7.87
CA SER A 241 -1.92 -13.42 -8.15
C SER A 241 -1.36 -14.65 -8.87
N GLY A 242 -0.78 -14.42 -10.03
CA GLY A 242 -0.27 -15.51 -10.89
C GLY A 242 -1.34 -16.27 -11.70
N ALA A 243 -2.63 -15.95 -11.54
CA ALA A 243 -3.67 -16.46 -12.43
C ALA A 243 -3.58 -15.80 -13.82
N PRO A 244 -4.12 -16.42 -14.89
CA PRO A 244 -4.06 -15.87 -16.26
C PRO A 244 -5.05 -14.73 -16.47
N PHE A 245 -5.22 -13.88 -15.47
CA PHE A 245 -6.06 -12.69 -15.50
C PHE A 245 -5.21 -11.44 -15.43
N ASP A 246 -5.60 -10.40 -16.14
CA ASP A 246 -5.06 -9.07 -15.92
C ASP A 246 -5.86 -8.41 -14.80
N VAL A 247 -5.22 -8.22 -13.65
CA VAL A 247 -5.85 -7.68 -12.45
C VAL A 247 -5.40 -6.24 -12.26
N LYS A 248 -6.34 -5.31 -12.24
CA LYS A 248 -6.13 -3.91 -11.88
C LYS A 248 -6.89 -3.51 -10.62
N PHE A 249 -6.29 -2.62 -9.84
CA PHE A 249 -6.93 -2.00 -8.70
C PHE A 249 -7.51 -0.65 -9.12
N ILE A 250 -8.78 -0.45 -8.85
CA ILE A 250 -9.51 0.77 -9.22
C ILE A 250 -10.17 1.32 -7.97
N SER A 251 -9.93 2.58 -7.66
CA SER A 251 -10.59 3.24 -6.54
C SER A 251 -12.04 3.61 -6.87
N PHE A 252 -12.87 3.80 -5.85
CA PHE A 252 -14.20 4.33 -6.06
C PHE A 252 -14.17 5.79 -6.54
N ASP A 253 -13.11 6.52 -6.23
CA ASP A 253 -12.93 7.89 -6.72
C ASP A 253 -12.60 7.90 -8.21
N ASP A 254 -11.79 6.96 -8.69
CA ASP A 254 -11.53 6.79 -10.13
C ASP A 254 -12.84 6.53 -10.89
N ILE A 255 -13.69 5.64 -10.37
CA ILE A 255 -14.99 5.33 -11.00
C ILE A 255 -15.91 6.56 -10.99
N ARG A 256 -15.91 7.34 -9.91
CA ARG A 256 -16.75 8.53 -9.81
C ARG A 256 -16.31 9.60 -10.83
N ASN A 257 -15.02 9.76 -10.99
CA ASN A 257 -14.44 10.74 -11.90
C ASN A 257 -14.45 10.27 -13.36
N HIS A 258 -14.34 8.96 -13.59
CA HIS A 258 -14.26 8.31 -14.90
C HIS A 258 -15.16 7.06 -14.93
N PRO A 259 -16.49 7.19 -15.02
CA PRO A 259 -17.42 6.06 -14.96
C PRO A 259 -17.21 5.04 -16.08
N ASP A 260 -16.74 5.47 -17.24
CA ASP A 260 -16.42 4.67 -18.41
C ASP A 260 -15.19 3.76 -18.22
N LEU A 261 -14.42 3.97 -17.17
CA LEU A 261 -13.26 3.16 -16.85
C LEU A 261 -13.61 1.67 -16.71
N LEU A 262 -14.79 1.36 -16.17
CA LEU A 262 -15.24 -0.01 -15.97
C LEU A 262 -15.54 -0.77 -17.28
N ASP A 263 -15.82 -0.08 -18.37
CA ASP A 263 -16.11 -0.68 -19.67
C ASP A 263 -14.88 -1.44 -20.23
N SER A 264 -13.70 -1.13 -19.73
CA SER A 264 -12.47 -1.79 -20.12
C SER A 264 -12.25 -3.17 -19.48
N PHE A 265 -13.12 -3.60 -18.55
CA PHE A 265 -12.97 -4.84 -17.79
C PHE A 265 -14.07 -5.85 -18.12
N ASP A 266 -13.70 -7.13 -18.10
CA ASP A 266 -14.63 -8.23 -18.26
C ASP A 266 -15.34 -8.58 -16.95
N VAL A 267 -14.68 -8.37 -15.82
CA VAL A 267 -15.18 -8.69 -14.48
C VAL A 267 -14.81 -7.59 -13.52
N VAL A 268 -15.75 -7.20 -12.68
CA VAL A 268 -15.54 -6.24 -11.60
C VAL A 268 -15.82 -6.94 -10.27
N LEU A 269 -14.83 -6.95 -9.39
CA LEU A 269 -14.92 -7.56 -8.07
C LEU A 269 -14.91 -6.48 -6.99
N ASN A 270 -15.97 -6.44 -6.22
CA ASN A 270 -15.98 -5.68 -4.99
C ASN A 270 -15.57 -6.61 -3.85
N VAL A 271 -14.38 -6.38 -3.32
CA VAL A 271 -13.74 -7.27 -2.35
C VAL A 271 -13.82 -6.76 -0.91
N GLY A 272 -14.50 -5.66 -0.68
CA GLY A 272 -14.74 -5.14 0.65
C GLY A 272 -15.97 -5.74 1.31
N ASP A 273 -16.02 -5.65 2.64
CA ASP A 273 -17.28 -5.77 3.35
C ASP A 273 -18.20 -4.64 2.90
N ALA A 274 -19.41 -4.97 2.46
CA ALA A 274 -20.34 -4.01 1.88
C ALA A 274 -20.62 -2.81 2.79
N TYR A 275 -20.61 -3.01 4.09
CA TYR A 275 -20.85 -1.93 5.06
C TYR A 275 -19.66 -0.99 5.24
N THR A 276 -18.47 -1.42 4.93
CA THR A 276 -17.26 -0.61 5.11
C THR A 276 -16.72 -0.04 3.81
N ALA A 277 -16.94 -0.72 2.71
CA ALA A 277 -16.46 -0.30 1.40
C ALA A 277 -17.27 0.88 0.82
N TYR A 278 -18.54 0.98 1.18
CA TYR A 278 -19.46 1.95 0.57
C TYR A 278 -19.86 3.13 1.41
N THR A 279 -19.48 3.14 2.65
CA THR A 279 -19.90 4.17 3.60
C THR A 279 -18.99 5.38 3.60
N GLY A 280 -18.20 5.52 2.60
CA GLY A 280 -17.33 6.70 2.42
C GLY A 280 -18.06 7.92 1.89
#